data_a22c2ed3bbd3cf27a5d6db06bf2df2aa
#
_entry.id   a22c2ed3bbd3cf27a5d6db06bf2df2aa
#
_cell.length_a   1.000
_cell.length_b   1.000
_cell.length_c   1.000
_cell.angle_alpha   90.00
_cell.angle_beta   90.00
_cell.angle_gamma   90.00
#
_symmetry.space_group_name_H-M   'P 1'
#
loop_
_entity.id
_entity.type
_entity.pdbx_description
1 polymer ?
#
loop_
_entity_poly.entity_id
_entity_poly.type
_entity_poly.pdbx_seq_one_letter_code
_entity_poly.pdbx_strand_id
1 'polypeptide(L)'
;TLSRGLGDVYKRQMSIGRTFKESMQKALRSLETGRHGFGWDGKDPAGPSREDIERKLHVPNCERIYWIKVAFEHGWSVEDLFEATQIDRWFLVHLKEIADEGANLADLDLRRAKKLGFSDKQIALARGESEDSVREKRKGVGILPTYRLVDTCAAEFEAYTPYYYSTYGDENEARNSDKKKIIILGGGPNRIGPVSYTHLRAHETESN
;
A
#
# COMPACT_ATOMS: atom_id res chain seq x y z
N THR A 1 -1.24 9.93 27.72
CA THR A 1 -1.76 10.23 26.36
C THR A 1 -0.73 9.96 25.25
N LEU A 2 0.55 9.88 25.57
CA LEU A 2 1.64 9.57 24.61
C LEU A 2 1.68 8.09 24.18
N SER A 3 1.13 7.18 24.95
CA SER A 3 1.16 5.74 24.65
C SER A 3 0.17 5.31 23.55
N ARG A 4 -0.89 6.07 23.30
CA ARG A 4 -1.85 5.76 22.22
C ARG A 4 -1.29 6.01 20.83
N GLY A 5 -0.45 7.04 20.65
CA GLY A 5 0.16 7.36 19.37
C GLY A 5 1.20 6.34 18.91
N LEU A 6 2.03 5.83 19.81
CA LEU A 6 3.06 4.84 19.50
C LEU A 6 2.46 3.46 19.13
N GLY A 7 1.40 3.03 19.83
CA GLY A 7 0.74 1.77 19.54
C GLY A 7 0.04 1.75 18.17
N ASP A 8 -0.50 2.87 17.71
CA ASP A 8 -1.13 2.99 16.40
C ASP A 8 -0.10 3.03 15.25
N VAL A 9 1.08 3.58 15.49
CA VAL A 9 2.19 3.59 14.53
C VAL A 9 2.65 2.16 14.24
N TYR A 10 2.84 1.33 15.26
CA TYR A 10 3.25 -0.07 15.09
C TYR A 10 2.21 -0.93 14.35
N LYS A 11 0.93 -0.71 14.58
CA LYS A 11 -0.15 -1.51 14.01
C LYS A 11 -0.35 -1.32 12.52
N ARG A 12 0.15 -0.23 11.93
CA ARG A 12 -0.11 0.18 10.55
C ARG A 12 1.12 0.24 9.66
N GLN A 13 2.26 -0.22 10.13
CA GLN A 13 3.54 -0.08 9.42
C GLN A 13 3.89 -1.23 8.48
N MET A 14 3.19 -2.37 8.56
CA MET A 14 3.58 -3.54 7.79
C MET A 14 2.79 -3.66 6.49
N SER A 15 3.50 -3.42 5.39
CA SER A 15 3.02 -3.72 4.06
C SER A 15 4.15 -4.37 3.27
N ILE A 16 3.88 -5.53 2.68
CA ILE A 16 4.89 -6.31 1.97
C ILE A 16 4.54 -6.35 0.48
N GLY A 17 5.53 -6.10 -0.36
CA GLY A 17 5.46 -6.17 -1.81
C GLY A 17 6.83 -6.53 -2.40
N ARG A 18 6.88 -6.87 -3.67
CA ARG A 18 8.13 -7.16 -4.40
C ARG A 18 8.94 -5.90 -4.69
N THR A 19 8.28 -4.76 -4.70
CA THR A 19 8.91 -3.45 -4.94
C THR A 19 8.39 -2.44 -3.94
N PHE A 20 9.16 -1.37 -3.71
CA PHE A 20 8.72 -0.26 -2.88
C PHE A 20 7.38 0.31 -3.35
N LYS A 21 7.19 0.47 -4.66
CA LYS A 21 5.95 1.01 -5.24
C LYS A 21 4.74 0.16 -4.88
N GLU A 22 4.84 -1.15 -5.02
CA GLU A 22 3.78 -2.07 -4.65
C GLU A 22 3.49 -2.02 -3.15
N SER A 23 4.52 -2.09 -2.30
CA SER A 23 4.36 -2.05 -0.85
C SER A 23 3.79 -0.71 -0.39
N MET A 24 4.22 0.41 -0.97
CA MET A 24 3.72 1.74 -0.66
C MET A 24 2.22 1.89 -0.97
N GLN A 25 1.79 1.48 -2.16
CA GLN A 25 0.38 1.50 -2.53
C GLN A 25 -0.48 0.62 -1.61
N LYS A 26 0.02 -0.55 -1.21
CA LYS A 26 -0.63 -1.43 -0.24
C LYS A 26 -0.71 -0.79 1.15
N ALA A 27 0.38 -0.16 1.61
CA ALA A 27 0.43 0.53 2.89
C ALA A 27 -0.67 1.59 2.97
N LEU A 28 -0.78 2.44 1.94
CA LEU A 28 -1.78 3.50 1.90
C LEU A 28 -3.22 2.95 1.97
N ARG A 29 -3.50 1.84 1.29
CA ARG A 29 -4.81 1.17 1.40
C ARG A 29 -5.08 0.61 2.79
N SER A 30 -4.05 0.12 3.47
CA SER A 30 -4.19 -0.49 4.80
C SER A 30 -4.43 0.52 5.93
N LEU A 31 -4.25 1.83 5.69
CA LEU A 31 -4.50 2.87 6.67
C LEU A 31 -5.97 3.05 7.05
N GLU A 32 -6.90 2.40 6.34
CA GLU A 32 -8.35 2.49 6.57
C GLU A 32 -8.92 3.92 6.55
N THR A 33 -8.25 4.83 5.85
CA THR A 33 -8.68 6.24 5.64
C THR A 33 -9.70 6.38 4.50
N GLY A 34 -10.10 5.25 3.92
CA GLY A 34 -10.96 5.21 2.75
C GLY A 34 -10.25 5.59 1.44
N ARG A 35 -8.91 5.74 1.47
CA ARG A 35 -8.09 5.91 0.27
C ARG A 35 -7.78 4.54 -0.36
N HIS A 36 -7.65 4.51 -1.69
CA HIS A 36 -7.43 3.27 -2.43
C HIS A 36 -5.98 3.08 -2.91
N GLY A 37 -5.08 3.98 -2.53
CA GLY A 37 -3.66 4.00 -2.86
C GLY A 37 -3.09 5.42 -2.81
N PHE A 38 -2.09 5.73 -3.63
CA PHE A 38 -1.38 7.00 -3.62
C PHE A 38 -2.21 8.18 -4.22
N GLY A 39 -3.39 7.92 -4.77
CA GLY A 39 -4.30 8.88 -5.37
C GLY A 39 -5.18 8.22 -6.43
N TRP A 40 -5.73 9.00 -7.35
CA TRP A 40 -6.65 8.55 -8.42
C TRP A 40 -7.86 7.78 -7.90
N ASP A 41 -8.32 8.15 -6.72
CA ASP A 41 -9.44 7.53 -6.03
C ASP A 41 -10.64 8.48 -5.81
N GLY A 42 -10.63 9.61 -6.51
CA GLY A 42 -11.67 10.63 -6.44
C GLY A 42 -11.64 11.51 -5.18
N LYS A 43 -10.59 11.39 -4.37
CA LYS A 43 -10.42 12.14 -3.10
C LYS A 43 -9.26 13.12 -3.12
N ASP A 44 -8.63 13.30 -4.27
CA ASP A 44 -7.55 14.26 -4.41
C ASP A 44 -8.09 15.69 -4.40
N PRO A 45 -7.35 16.67 -3.82
CA PRO A 45 -7.79 18.04 -3.78
C PRO A 45 -7.96 18.61 -5.18
N ALA A 46 -9.07 19.29 -5.41
CA ALA A 46 -9.39 19.92 -6.69
C ALA A 46 -8.75 21.31 -6.78
N GLY A 47 -7.86 21.52 -7.75
CA GLY A 47 -7.29 22.80 -8.11
C GLY A 47 -6.60 23.59 -6.98
N PRO A 48 -5.69 22.96 -6.19
CA PRO A 48 -4.99 23.67 -5.13
C PRO A 48 -4.04 24.72 -5.71
N SER A 49 -3.87 25.82 -5.01
CA SER A 49 -2.86 26.83 -5.36
C SER A 49 -1.45 26.30 -5.04
N ARG A 50 -0.42 26.90 -5.67
CA ARG A 50 0.98 26.57 -5.34
C ARG A 50 1.28 26.81 -3.86
N GLU A 51 0.76 27.88 -3.29
CA GLU A 51 0.93 28.23 -1.89
C GLU A 51 0.29 27.20 -0.94
N ASP A 52 -0.87 26.62 -1.33
CA ASP A 52 -1.50 25.55 -0.57
C ASP A 52 -0.64 24.29 -0.56
N ILE A 53 -0.07 23.94 -1.72
CA ILE A 53 0.83 22.80 -1.85
C ILE A 53 2.06 23.01 -0.95
N GLU A 54 2.73 24.14 -1.04
CA GLU A 54 3.91 24.48 -0.23
C GLU A 54 3.60 24.37 1.27
N ARG A 55 2.52 25.01 1.72
CA ARG A 55 2.11 24.97 3.14
C ARG A 55 1.87 23.54 3.64
N LYS A 56 1.23 22.69 2.81
CA LYS A 56 0.93 21.30 3.17
C LYS A 56 2.14 20.39 3.14
N LEU A 57 3.16 20.71 2.35
CA LEU A 57 4.41 19.95 2.27
C LEU A 57 5.37 20.30 3.41
N HIS A 58 5.45 21.58 3.82
CA HIS A 58 6.38 22.00 4.88
C HIS A 58 6.03 21.41 6.25
N VAL A 59 4.74 21.25 6.55
CA VAL A 59 4.30 20.74 7.86
C VAL A 59 4.05 19.24 7.78
N PRO A 60 4.85 18.38 8.47
CA PRO A 60 4.61 16.94 8.50
C PRO A 60 3.24 16.60 9.09
N ASN A 61 2.41 15.94 8.31
CA ASN A 61 1.09 15.46 8.73
C ASN A 61 0.70 14.18 7.98
N CYS A 62 -0.39 13.54 8.35
CA CYS A 62 -0.84 12.28 7.76
C CYS A 62 -1.29 12.40 6.29
N GLU A 63 -1.62 13.61 5.82
CA GLU A 63 -2.03 13.87 4.44
C GLU A 63 -0.86 14.22 3.52
N ARG A 64 0.31 14.54 4.08
CA ARG A 64 1.48 15.02 3.34
C ARG A 64 1.84 14.13 2.15
N ILE A 65 1.69 12.83 2.29
CA ILE A 65 1.98 11.86 1.23
C ILE A 65 1.12 12.10 -0.02
N TYR A 66 -0.14 12.46 0.13
CA TYR A 66 -1.03 12.75 -0.99
C TYR A 66 -0.72 14.12 -1.62
N TRP A 67 -0.23 15.07 -0.82
CA TRP A 67 0.23 16.36 -1.32
C TRP A 67 1.53 16.28 -2.12
N ILE A 68 2.37 15.29 -1.85
CA ILE A 68 3.54 14.97 -2.70
C ILE A 68 3.07 14.57 -4.12
N LYS A 69 2.04 13.73 -4.23
CA LYS A 69 1.45 13.38 -5.52
C LYS A 69 0.91 14.61 -6.25
N VAL A 70 0.16 15.45 -5.54
CA VAL A 70 -0.40 16.69 -6.11
C VAL A 70 0.71 17.63 -6.59
N ALA A 71 1.82 17.75 -5.85
CA ALA A 71 2.96 18.54 -6.26
C ALA A 71 3.58 18.03 -7.57
N PHE A 72 3.75 16.70 -7.73
CA PHE A 72 4.22 16.12 -8.97
C PHE A 72 3.29 16.44 -10.15
N GLU A 73 1.97 16.36 -9.96
CA GLU A 73 0.98 16.74 -10.98
C GLU A 73 1.03 18.22 -11.36
N HIS A 74 1.52 19.08 -10.44
CA HIS A 74 1.75 20.52 -10.69
C HIS A 74 3.17 20.82 -11.19
N GLY A 75 3.91 19.80 -11.62
CA GLY A 75 5.22 19.94 -12.25
C GLY A 75 6.39 20.17 -11.30
N TRP A 76 6.23 19.92 -9.99
CA TRP A 76 7.35 19.96 -9.06
C TRP A 76 8.34 18.84 -9.36
N SER A 77 9.62 19.17 -9.27
CA SER A 77 10.69 18.20 -9.42
C SER A 77 10.93 17.42 -8.11
N VAL A 78 11.70 16.34 -8.20
CA VAL A 78 12.18 15.61 -7.01
C VAL A 78 12.99 16.53 -6.11
N GLU A 79 13.75 17.44 -6.69
CA GLU A 79 14.60 18.39 -5.95
C GLU A 79 13.76 19.42 -5.18
N ASP A 80 12.75 20.01 -5.82
CA ASP A 80 11.81 20.92 -5.15
C ASP A 80 11.15 20.25 -3.94
N LEU A 81 10.72 18.98 -4.12
CA LEU A 81 10.12 18.21 -3.04
C LEU A 81 11.12 17.83 -1.95
N PHE A 82 12.37 17.53 -2.30
CA PHE A 82 13.40 17.30 -1.31
C PHE A 82 13.66 18.54 -0.46
N GLU A 83 13.80 19.72 -1.09
CA GLU A 83 13.97 20.97 -0.38
C GLU A 83 12.82 21.31 0.55
N ALA A 84 11.58 21.09 0.09
CA ALA A 84 10.37 21.37 0.87
C ALA A 84 10.11 20.37 2.01
N THR A 85 10.54 19.10 1.85
CA THR A 85 10.09 18.03 2.74
C THR A 85 11.21 17.34 3.52
N GLN A 86 12.44 17.42 3.05
CA GLN A 86 13.62 16.68 3.53
C GLN A 86 13.42 15.13 3.47
N ILE A 87 12.49 14.66 2.62
CA ILE A 87 12.34 13.24 2.35
C ILE A 87 13.44 12.81 1.38
N ASP A 88 14.11 11.70 1.68
CA ASP A 88 15.19 11.19 0.84
C ASP A 88 14.75 11.04 -0.62
N ARG A 89 15.62 11.45 -1.54
CA ARG A 89 15.38 11.46 -2.98
C ARG A 89 15.02 10.09 -3.54
N TRP A 90 15.57 9.04 -2.97
CA TRP A 90 15.25 7.68 -3.39
C TRP A 90 13.75 7.40 -3.28
N PHE A 91 13.12 7.77 -2.18
CA PHE A 91 11.67 7.63 -2.00
C PHE A 91 10.91 8.53 -2.97
N LEU A 92 11.33 9.78 -3.13
CA LEU A 92 10.67 10.75 -4.00
C LEU A 92 10.72 10.32 -5.48
N VAL A 93 11.83 9.74 -5.95
CA VAL A 93 11.95 9.19 -7.30
C VAL A 93 10.92 8.08 -7.52
N HIS A 94 10.79 7.14 -6.58
CA HIS A 94 9.80 6.07 -6.70
C HIS A 94 8.36 6.57 -6.62
N LEU A 95 8.09 7.57 -5.81
CA LEU A 95 6.76 8.21 -5.75
C LEU A 95 6.46 8.96 -7.04
N LYS A 96 7.48 9.62 -7.64
CA LYS A 96 7.34 10.26 -8.94
C LYS A 96 7.00 9.26 -10.05
N GLU A 97 7.68 8.12 -10.08
CA GLU A 97 7.38 7.07 -11.06
C GLU A 97 5.94 6.53 -10.92
N ILE A 98 5.40 6.43 -9.68
CA ILE A 98 3.98 6.10 -9.49
C ILE A 98 3.09 7.22 -10.01
N ALA A 99 3.47 8.49 -9.79
CA ALA A 99 2.70 9.64 -10.24
C ALA A 99 2.68 9.74 -11.77
N ASP A 100 3.82 9.57 -12.43
CA ASP A 100 3.95 9.63 -13.88
C ASP A 100 3.12 8.52 -14.57
N GLU A 101 3.17 7.29 -14.06
CA GLU A 101 2.37 6.17 -14.58
C GLU A 101 0.87 6.34 -14.24
N GLY A 102 0.56 6.88 -13.07
CA GLY A 102 -0.80 7.15 -12.61
C GLY A 102 -1.51 8.24 -13.42
N ALA A 103 -0.78 9.20 -13.95
CA ALA A 103 -1.33 10.23 -14.87
C ALA A 103 -1.97 9.61 -16.12
N ASN A 104 -1.46 8.46 -16.57
CA ASN A 104 -1.95 7.72 -17.73
C ASN A 104 -2.64 6.40 -17.36
N LEU A 105 -3.17 6.31 -16.14
CA LEU A 105 -3.71 5.05 -15.58
C LEU A 105 -4.86 4.46 -16.42
N ALA A 106 -5.60 5.29 -17.14
CA ALA A 106 -6.67 4.84 -18.03
C ALA A 106 -6.16 3.94 -19.17
N ASP A 107 -5.03 4.31 -19.75
CA ASP A 107 -4.43 3.61 -20.90
C ASP A 107 -3.32 2.63 -20.49
N LEU A 108 -2.91 2.67 -19.23
CA LEU A 108 -1.84 1.83 -18.72
C LEU A 108 -2.20 0.34 -18.83
N ASP A 109 -1.24 -0.48 -19.30
CA ASP A 109 -1.42 -1.93 -19.31
C ASP A 109 -1.78 -2.48 -17.91
N LEU A 110 -2.78 -3.37 -17.85
CA LEU A 110 -3.29 -3.92 -16.60
C LEU A 110 -2.21 -4.66 -15.79
N ARG A 111 -1.32 -5.41 -16.45
CA ARG A 111 -0.23 -6.12 -15.77
C ARG A 111 0.77 -5.13 -15.17
N ARG A 112 1.11 -4.10 -15.92
CA ARG A 112 1.99 -3.02 -15.46
C ARG A 112 1.37 -2.28 -14.26
N ALA A 113 0.11 -1.88 -14.36
CA ALA A 113 -0.62 -1.22 -13.29
C ALA A 113 -0.65 -2.07 -12.01
N LYS A 114 -0.90 -3.37 -12.13
CA LYS A 114 -0.91 -4.29 -10.97
C LYS A 114 0.48 -4.46 -10.37
N LYS A 115 1.54 -4.56 -11.17
CA LYS A 115 2.94 -4.63 -10.68
C LYS A 115 3.37 -3.35 -9.95
N LEU A 116 2.84 -2.19 -10.33
CA LEU A 116 3.04 -0.91 -9.63
C LEU A 116 2.18 -0.76 -8.37
N GLY A 117 1.28 -1.69 -8.11
CA GLY A 117 0.45 -1.73 -6.91
C GLY A 117 -0.88 -1.00 -7.02
N PHE A 118 -1.30 -0.52 -8.18
CA PHE A 118 -2.62 0.09 -8.36
C PHE A 118 -3.74 -0.91 -8.05
N SER A 119 -4.76 -0.46 -7.32
CA SER A 119 -5.96 -1.25 -7.02
C SER A 119 -6.90 -1.31 -8.22
N ASP A 120 -7.73 -2.35 -8.29
CA ASP A 120 -8.76 -2.44 -9.33
C ASP A 120 -9.71 -1.25 -9.25
N LYS A 121 -9.94 -0.69 -8.05
CA LYS A 121 -10.73 0.51 -7.82
C LYS A 121 -10.14 1.78 -8.45
N GLN A 122 -8.83 2.01 -8.29
CA GLN A 122 -8.16 3.15 -8.92
C GLN A 122 -8.22 3.06 -10.45
N ILE A 123 -7.96 1.87 -11.00
CA ILE A 123 -8.02 1.62 -12.45
C ILE A 123 -9.46 1.83 -12.97
N ALA A 124 -10.46 1.34 -12.22
CA ALA A 124 -11.86 1.50 -12.57
C ALA A 124 -12.27 2.97 -12.64
N LEU A 125 -11.90 3.76 -11.64
CA LEU A 125 -12.18 5.20 -11.62
C LEU A 125 -11.50 5.94 -12.78
N ALA A 126 -10.24 5.63 -13.07
CA ALA A 126 -9.51 6.23 -14.19
C ALA A 126 -10.13 5.89 -15.56
N ARG A 127 -10.71 4.69 -15.70
CA ARG A 127 -11.33 4.21 -16.95
C ARG A 127 -12.83 4.51 -17.05
N GLY A 128 -13.45 5.05 -15.99
CA GLY A 128 -14.91 5.24 -15.97
C GLY A 128 -15.69 3.93 -15.93
N GLU A 129 -15.10 2.86 -15.36
CA GLU A 129 -15.68 1.52 -15.29
C GLU A 129 -16.03 1.13 -13.84
N SER A 130 -16.69 -0.01 -13.66
CA SER A 130 -16.85 -0.61 -12.34
C SER A 130 -15.61 -1.42 -11.93
N GLU A 131 -15.37 -1.54 -10.63
CA GLU A 131 -14.27 -2.36 -10.10
C GLU A 131 -14.39 -3.82 -10.53
N ASP A 132 -15.62 -4.35 -10.59
CA ASP A 132 -15.88 -5.72 -11.02
C ASP A 132 -15.55 -5.92 -12.50
N SER A 133 -15.85 -4.92 -13.37
CA SER A 133 -15.47 -4.95 -14.79
C SER A 133 -13.96 -5.08 -14.95
N VAL A 134 -13.19 -4.26 -14.23
CA VAL A 134 -11.72 -4.34 -14.26
C VAL A 134 -11.22 -5.69 -13.76
N ARG A 135 -11.83 -6.20 -12.69
CA ARG A 135 -11.49 -7.50 -12.10
C ARG A 135 -11.70 -8.64 -13.10
N GLU A 136 -12.85 -8.66 -13.77
CA GLU A 136 -13.17 -9.71 -14.75
C GLU A 136 -12.25 -9.61 -15.99
N LYS A 137 -12.01 -8.40 -16.52
CA LYS A 137 -11.04 -8.19 -17.60
C LYS A 137 -9.66 -8.71 -17.23
N ARG A 138 -9.19 -8.39 -16.03
CA ARG A 138 -7.89 -8.81 -15.52
C ARG A 138 -7.78 -10.34 -15.42
N LYS A 139 -8.82 -10.98 -14.88
CA LYS A 139 -8.90 -12.45 -14.79
C LYS A 139 -8.95 -13.10 -16.18
N GLY A 140 -9.73 -12.54 -17.10
CA GLY A 140 -9.87 -13.03 -18.45
C GLY A 140 -8.56 -13.07 -19.25
N VAL A 141 -7.63 -12.12 -18.96
CA VAL A 141 -6.29 -12.11 -19.55
C VAL A 141 -5.23 -12.79 -18.67
N GLY A 142 -5.64 -13.56 -17.67
CA GLY A 142 -4.75 -14.34 -16.82
C GLY A 142 -3.88 -13.51 -15.84
N ILE A 143 -4.27 -12.28 -15.54
CA ILE A 143 -3.57 -11.47 -14.53
C ILE A 143 -4.16 -11.77 -13.16
N LEU A 144 -3.62 -12.79 -12.51
CA LEU A 144 -4.02 -13.25 -11.18
C LEU A 144 -2.93 -12.91 -10.15
N PRO A 145 -3.31 -12.70 -8.88
CA PRO A 145 -2.32 -12.56 -7.83
C PRO A 145 -1.58 -13.88 -7.62
N THR A 146 -0.28 -13.77 -7.37
CA THR A 146 0.58 -14.85 -6.91
C THR A 146 0.91 -14.63 -5.45
N TYR A 147 1.34 -15.66 -4.75
CA TYR A 147 1.65 -15.59 -3.33
C TYR A 147 3.11 -15.96 -3.12
N ARG A 148 3.79 -15.16 -2.33
CA ARG A 148 5.18 -15.36 -1.95
C ARG A 148 5.28 -15.62 -0.46
N LEU A 149 6.17 -16.52 -0.09
CA LEU A 149 6.50 -16.78 1.30
C LEU A 149 7.27 -15.58 1.87
N VAL A 150 6.96 -15.21 3.10
CA VAL A 150 7.75 -14.21 3.83
C VAL A 150 8.98 -14.90 4.37
N ASP A 151 10.15 -14.48 3.92
CA ASP A 151 11.41 -14.90 4.50
C ASP A 151 11.63 -14.21 5.85
N THR A 152 11.52 -14.97 6.93
CA THR A 152 11.71 -14.49 8.30
C THR A 152 13.12 -14.75 8.83
N CYS A 153 13.98 -15.36 8.00
CA CYS A 153 15.32 -15.81 8.38
C CYS A 153 16.44 -15.10 7.62
N ALA A 154 16.14 -14.03 6.88
CA ALA A 154 17.10 -13.25 6.09
C ALA A 154 17.94 -14.13 5.12
N ALA A 155 17.34 -15.16 4.56
CA ALA A 155 17.97 -16.17 3.70
C ALA A 155 19.12 -16.98 4.36
N GLU A 156 19.29 -16.88 5.66
CA GLU A 156 20.29 -17.69 6.39
C GLU A 156 19.82 -19.14 6.57
N PHE A 157 18.51 -19.36 6.68
CA PHE A 157 17.89 -20.67 6.81
C PHE A 157 16.59 -20.73 6.01
N GLU A 158 16.12 -21.93 5.70
CA GLU A 158 14.81 -22.09 5.08
C GLU A 158 13.70 -21.60 6.04
N ALA A 159 12.91 -20.65 5.57
CA ALA A 159 11.79 -20.11 6.36
C ALA A 159 10.63 -21.10 6.36
N TYR A 160 10.31 -21.66 7.53
CA TYR A 160 9.17 -22.56 7.71
C TYR A 160 7.88 -21.85 8.14
N THR A 161 7.91 -20.53 8.24
CA THR A 161 6.75 -19.75 8.66
C THR A 161 5.66 -19.74 7.58
N PRO A 162 4.38 -19.95 7.94
CA PRO A 162 3.28 -19.98 6.98
C PRO A 162 2.78 -18.59 6.62
N TYR A 163 3.64 -17.59 6.56
CA TYR A 163 3.28 -16.23 6.22
C TYR A 163 3.46 -15.98 4.72
N TYR A 164 2.39 -15.54 4.08
CA TYR A 164 2.38 -15.23 2.66
C TYR A 164 1.91 -13.80 2.43
N TYR A 165 2.42 -13.19 1.37
CA TYR A 165 1.90 -11.94 0.83
C TYR A 165 1.53 -12.13 -0.64
N SER A 166 0.49 -11.42 -1.07
CA SER A 166 0.07 -11.44 -2.47
C SER A 166 0.87 -10.43 -3.29
N THR A 167 1.18 -10.78 -4.54
CA THR A 167 1.82 -9.89 -5.51
C THR A 167 1.32 -10.22 -6.91
N TYR A 168 1.74 -9.48 -7.93
CA TYR A 168 1.44 -9.76 -9.33
C TYR A 168 2.72 -10.12 -10.09
N GLY A 169 3.48 -11.06 -9.54
CA GLY A 169 4.68 -11.63 -10.15
C GLY A 169 4.38 -12.86 -11.00
N ASP A 170 5.45 -13.44 -11.55
CA ASP A 170 5.34 -14.60 -12.43
C ASP A 170 5.48 -15.92 -11.65
N GLU A 171 5.97 -15.90 -10.42
CA GLU A 171 6.19 -17.08 -9.58
C GLU A 171 5.20 -17.11 -8.40
N ASN A 172 4.73 -18.31 -8.10
CA ASN A 172 3.83 -18.57 -6.99
C ASN A 172 4.44 -19.63 -6.04
N GLU A 173 4.68 -19.24 -4.80
CA GLU A 173 5.25 -20.12 -3.77
C GLU A 173 4.19 -20.74 -2.86
N ALA A 174 2.89 -20.56 -3.18
CA ALA A 174 1.83 -21.16 -2.39
C ALA A 174 1.92 -22.68 -2.42
N ARG A 175 2.05 -23.29 -1.24
CA ARG A 175 2.06 -24.74 -1.08
C ARG A 175 0.64 -25.27 -1.13
N ASN A 176 0.24 -25.81 -2.26
CA ASN A 176 -1.08 -26.45 -2.42
C ASN A 176 -1.12 -27.77 -1.68
N SER A 177 -2.23 -28.10 -1.08
CA SER A 177 -2.49 -29.40 -0.47
C SER A 177 -3.93 -29.83 -0.75
N ASP A 178 -4.20 -31.14 -0.75
CA ASP A 178 -5.54 -31.71 -0.96
C ASP A 178 -6.39 -31.74 0.32
N LYS A 179 -5.85 -31.21 1.44
CA LYS A 179 -6.58 -31.11 2.71
C LYS A 179 -7.73 -30.11 2.59
N LYS A 180 -8.81 -30.38 3.30
CA LYS A 180 -9.92 -29.40 3.46
C LYS A 180 -9.35 -28.09 4.06
N LYS A 181 -9.70 -26.98 3.45
CA LYS A 181 -9.19 -25.65 3.83
C LYS A 181 -10.34 -24.80 4.36
N ILE A 182 -10.09 -24.09 5.44
CA ILE A 182 -11.01 -23.11 6.02
C ILE A 182 -10.32 -21.76 5.93
N ILE A 183 -11.00 -20.77 5.34
CA ILE A 183 -10.50 -19.39 5.30
C ILE A 183 -11.20 -18.61 6.40
N ILE A 184 -10.42 -18.03 7.29
CA ILE A 184 -10.91 -17.12 8.34
C ILE A 184 -10.59 -15.68 7.87
N LEU A 185 -11.64 -14.94 7.55
CA LEU A 185 -11.54 -13.53 7.22
C LEU A 185 -11.64 -12.73 8.51
N GLY A 186 -10.51 -12.38 9.08
CA GLY A 186 -10.41 -11.53 10.26
C GLY A 186 -10.12 -10.08 9.92
N GLY A 187 -10.07 -9.22 10.94
CA GLY A 187 -9.67 -7.81 10.81
C GLY A 187 -8.20 -7.61 10.41
N GLY A 188 -7.50 -8.70 10.11
CA GLY A 188 -6.11 -8.76 9.69
C GLY A 188 -5.12 -8.51 10.84
N PRO A 189 -3.85 -8.82 10.61
CA PRO A 189 -2.77 -8.58 11.57
C PRO A 189 -2.59 -7.10 11.90
N ASN A 190 -3.14 -6.21 11.08
CA ASN A 190 -3.14 -4.77 11.33
C ASN A 190 -3.97 -4.37 12.55
N ARG A 191 -4.96 -5.18 12.92
CA ARG A 191 -5.73 -5.02 14.16
C ARG A 191 -5.21 -5.91 15.28
N ILE A 192 -4.51 -6.97 14.93
CA ILE A 192 -3.94 -7.96 15.83
C ILE A 192 -2.42 -7.93 15.64
N GLY A 193 -1.82 -6.77 15.73
CA GLY A 193 -0.37 -6.69 15.77
C GLY A 193 0.17 -7.36 17.05
N PRO A 194 1.49 -7.59 17.16
CA PRO A 194 2.11 -8.16 18.36
C PRO A 194 1.67 -7.50 19.67
N VAL A 195 1.26 -6.25 19.58
CA VAL A 195 0.74 -5.48 20.73
C VAL A 195 -0.63 -5.95 21.19
N SER A 196 -1.53 -6.41 20.30
CA SER A 196 -2.83 -6.97 20.73
C SER A 196 -2.65 -8.31 21.44
N TYR A 197 -1.70 -9.11 21.00
CA TYR A 197 -1.34 -10.37 21.67
C TYR A 197 -0.75 -10.14 23.06
N THR A 198 0.07 -9.13 23.22
CA THR A 198 0.63 -8.75 24.52
C THR A 198 -0.45 -8.21 25.47
N HIS A 199 -1.41 -7.44 24.97
CA HIS A 199 -2.53 -6.94 25.78
C HIS A 199 -3.51 -8.04 26.20
N LEU A 200 -3.84 -8.97 25.29
CA LEU A 200 -4.67 -10.13 25.63
C LEU A 200 -4.00 -11.05 26.66
N ARG A 201 -2.70 -11.30 26.51
CA ARG A 201 -1.94 -12.07 27.52
C ARG A 201 -1.80 -11.35 28.85
N ALA A 202 -1.65 -10.03 28.86
CA ALA A 202 -1.62 -9.25 30.09
C ALA A 202 -2.94 -9.32 30.86
N HIS A 203 -4.07 -9.34 30.15
CA HIS A 203 -5.39 -9.53 30.78
C HIS A 203 -5.60 -10.95 31.32
N GLU A 204 -5.07 -11.97 30.67
CA GLU A 204 -5.14 -13.36 31.16
C GLU A 204 -4.27 -13.61 32.41
N THR A 205 -3.20 -12.84 32.61
CA THR A 205 -2.34 -12.94 33.76
C THR A 205 -2.83 -12.16 35.00
N GLU A 206 -3.78 -11.25 34.82
CA GLU A 206 -4.43 -10.55 35.93
C GLU A 206 -5.62 -11.31 36.54
N SER A 207 -6.00 -12.45 35.96
CA SER A 207 -7.16 -13.25 36.38
C SER A 207 -6.79 -14.51 37.17
N ASN A 208 -5.53 -14.69 37.60
CA ASN A 208 -5.06 -15.81 38.44
C ASN A 208 -4.45 -15.31 39.75
#